data_87a0285ead95a55320feb18637a2e504
#
_entry.id   87a0285ead95a55320feb18637a2e504
#
_cell.length_a   1.000
_cell.length_b   1.000
_cell.length_c   1.000
_cell.angle_alpha   90.00
_cell.angle_beta   90.00
_cell.angle_gamma   90.00
#
_symmetry.space_group_name_H-M   'P 1'
#
loop_
_entity.id
_entity.type
_entity.pdbx_description
1 polymer ?
#
loop_
_entity_poly.entity_id
_entity_poly.type
_entity_poly.pdbx_seq_one_letter_code
_entity_poly.pdbx_strand_id
1 'polypeptide(L)'
;KSQSPNLNRLALIRRHITSNICLNTKYTSTRSDDDVVIIDAIRTPMCKANRGSLKDANPECMIETVLRETLKRNKLEAKTIQEIIFGNVMMTGAGLYQTRMAQFLADFPCETTVMTVNRLCSSGLQAVMDVANQIATNQIDIGIAGGVESMSQYSMNDGLAPEKLSDSIFENEGARNCLIPMGLTSENVCEKYGLKREDLDQFA
;
A
#
# COMPACT_ATOMS: atom_id res chain seq x y z
N LYS A 1 0.99 -28.50 -35.90
CA LYS A 1 1.67 -27.51 -35.04
C LYS A 1 0.64 -27.09 -34.01
N SER A 2 0.64 -27.76 -32.85
CA SER A 2 -0.25 -27.43 -31.70
C SER A 2 0.30 -26.16 -31.05
N GLN A 3 -0.44 -25.06 -31.14
CA GLN A 3 -0.20 -23.90 -30.31
C GLN A 3 -0.42 -24.32 -28.86
N SER A 4 0.54 -24.00 -27.98
CA SER A 4 0.47 -24.35 -26.57
C SER A 4 -0.75 -23.69 -25.92
N PRO A 5 -1.57 -24.43 -25.17
CA PRO A 5 -2.81 -23.90 -24.56
C PRO A 5 -2.56 -22.79 -23.53
N ASN A 6 -1.33 -22.60 -23.08
CA ASN A 6 -0.98 -21.68 -21.99
C ASN A 6 -0.93 -20.19 -22.40
N LEU A 7 -0.51 -19.89 -23.63
CA LEU A 7 -0.49 -18.50 -24.12
C LEU A 7 -1.88 -17.88 -24.21
N ASN A 8 -2.91 -18.69 -24.48
CA ASN A 8 -4.28 -18.21 -24.54
C ASN A 8 -4.89 -17.88 -23.16
N ARG A 9 -4.47 -18.59 -22.10
CA ARG A 9 -5.00 -18.39 -20.74
C ARG A 9 -4.44 -17.13 -20.09
N LEU A 10 -3.14 -16.90 -20.18
CA LEU A 10 -2.51 -15.65 -19.72
C LEU A 10 -3.02 -14.44 -20.50
N ALA A 11 -3.26 -14.59 -21.81
CA ALA A 11 -3.88 -13.55 -22.63
C ALA A 11 -5.32 -13.27 -22.20
N LEU A 12 -6.07 -14.30 -21.78
CA LEU A 12 -7.44 -14.15 -21.28
C LEU A 12 -7.47 -13.37 -19.95
N ILE A 13 -6.58 -13.69 -19.01
CA ILE A 13 -6.46 -12.98 -17.74
C ILE A 13 -6.05 -11.55 -17.98
N ARG A 14 -5.03 -11.31 -18.80
CA ARG A 14 -4.57 -10.00 -19.19
C ARG A 14 -5.71 -9.18 -19.81
N ARG A 15 -6.49 -9.80 -20.68
CA ARG A 15 -7.67 -9.17 -21.30
C ARG A 15 -8.77 -8.89 -20.28
N HIS A 16 -8.99 -9.75 -19.31
CA HIS A 16 -9.98 -9.55 -18.25
C HIS A 16 -9.56 -8.45 -17.29
N ILE A 17 -8.30 -8.42 -16.87
CA ILE A 17 -7.73 -7.35 -16.06
C ILE A 17 -7.79 -6.02 -16.82
N THR A 18 -7.47 -6.00 -18.10
CA THR A 18 -7.46 -4.78 -18.91
C THR A 18 -8.84 -4.34 -19.37
N SER A 19 -9.82 -5.24 -19.55
CA SER A 19 -11.17 -4.90 -20.00
C SER A 19 -12.09 -4.39 -18.89
N ASN A 20 -11.80 -4.74 -17.64
CA ASN A 20 -12.55 -4.25 -16.47
C ASN A 20 -11.97 -2.96 -15.86
N ILE A 21 -10.77 -2.58 -16.25
CA ILE A 21 -10.30 -1.23 -16.02
C ILE A 21 -11.03 -0.35 -17.04
N CYS A 22 -11.83 0.57 -16.55
CA CYS A 22 -12.53 1.56 -17.38
C CYS A 22 -11.49 2.48 -18.05
N LEU A 23 -10.80 1.96 -19.08
CA LEU A 23 -9.82 2.69 -19.88
C LEU A 23 -10.45 3.63 -20.91
N ASN A 24 -11.76 3.95 -20.76
CA ASN A 24 -12.43 4.92 -21.60
C ASN A 24 -12.24 6.38 -21.16
N THR A 25 -11.48 6.63 -20.11
CA THR A 25 -10.85 7.93 -19.95
C THR A 25 -9.67 7.97 -20.93
N LYS A 26 -9.84 8.56 -22.10
CA LYS A 26 -8.72 9.13 -22.81
C LYS A 26 -8.08 10.14 -21.85
N TYR A 27 -7.08 9.69 -21.10
CA TYR A 27 -6.13 10.59 -20.50
C TYR A 27 -5.38 11.26 -21.67
N THR A 28 -6.01 12.23 -22.30
CA THR A 28 -5.30 13.24 -23.03
C THR A 28 -4.64 14.08 -21.96
N SER A 29 -3.47 13.64 -21.50
CA SER A 29 -2.65 14.43 -20.61
C SER A 29 -2.04 15.57 -21.42
N THR A 30 -2.82 16.58 -21.71
CA THR A 30 -2.25 17.90 -21.86
C THR A 30 -1.73 18.23 -20.46
N ARG A 31 -0.41 18.19 -20.27
CA ARG A 31 0.23 18.60 -19.01
C ARG A 31 -0.22 20.04 -18.74
N SER A 32 -0.70 20.26 -17.53
CA SER A 32 -1.03 21.58 -17.01
C SER A 32 0.03 21.97 -15.98
N ASP A 33 0.29 23.26 -15.85
CA ASP A 33 1.14 23.80 -14.78
C ASP A 33 0.54 23.56 -13.38
N ASP A 34 -0.76 23.27 -13.32
CA ASP A 34 -1.50 22.92 -12.10
C ASP A 34 -1.51 21.42 -11.77
N ASP A 35 -0.83 20.60 -12.56
CA ASP A 35 -0.77 19.16 -12.29
C ASP A 35 -0.01 18.86 -10.99
N VAL A 36 -0.60 18.01 -10.14
CA VAL A 36 0.09 17.46 -8.98
C VAL A 36 1.17 16.47 -9.44
N VAL A 37 2.39 16.65 -8.98
CA VAL A 37 3.55 15.87 -9.42
C VAL A 37 4.20 15.12 -8.26
N ILE A 38 4.78 13.96 -8.55
CA ILE A 38 5.65 13.22 -7.63
C ILE A 38 7.09 13.66 -7.91
N ILE A 39 7.73 14.26 -6.90
CA ILE A 39 9.10 14.78 -7.01
C ILE A 39 10.13 13.68 -6.80
N ASP A 40 9.89 12.79 -5.83
CA ASP A 40 10.81 11.69 -5.48
C ASP A 40 10.01 10.48 -5.01
N ALA A 41 10.61 9.30 -5.14
CA ALA A 41 10.06 8.05 -4.65
C ALA A 41 11.19 7.16 -4.15
N ILE A 42 11.18 6.88 -2.86
CA ILE A 42 12.20 6.04 -2.19
C ILE A 42 11.56 4.98 -1.30
N ARG A 43 12.30 3.96 -0.99
CA ARG A 43 11.90 2.92 -0.04
C ARG A 43 13.11 2.27 0.62
N THR A 44 12.86 1.62 1.75
CA THR A 44 13.80 0.65 2.33
C THR A 44 13.84 -0.62 1.50
N PRO A 45 14.88 -1.48 1.66
CA PRO A 45 14.84 -2.83 1.13
C PRO A 45 13.63 -3.61 1.65
N MET A 46 13.11 -4.53 0.84
CA MET A 46 12.14 -5.53 1.30
C MET A 46 12.89 -6.78 1.76
N CYS A 47 12.57 -7.24 2.95
CA CYS A 47 13.20 -8.40 3.54
C CYS A 47 12.15 -9.45 3.93
N LYS A 48 12.59 -10.71 3.98
CA LYS A 48 11.71 -11.79 4.44
C LYS A 48 11.34 -11.58 5.90
N ALA A 49 10.04 -11.63 6.20
CA ALA A 49 9.54 -11.54 7.57
C ALA A 49 10.16 -12.63 8.47
N ASN A 50 10.44 -12.30 9.71
CA ASN A 50 11.01 -13.15 10.76
C ASN A 50 12.43 -13.69 10.49
N ARG A 51 13.00 -13.48 9.29
CA ARG A 51 14.31 -14.02 8.89
C ARG A 51 15.22 -13.03 8.18
N GLY A 52 14.68 -11.96 7.61
CA GLY A 52 15.46 -10.97 6.87
C GLY A 52 16.20 -9.99 7.79
N SER A 53 17.06 -9.17 7.20
CA SER A 53 17.91 -8.20 7.93
C SER A 53 17.11 -7.10 8.64
N LEU A 54 15.86 -6.85 8.24
CA LEU A 54 14.98 -5.87 8.90
C LEU A 54 13.99 -6.51 9.89
N LYS A 55 14.15 -7.80 10.25
CA LYS A 55 13.21 -8.48 11.15
C LYS A 55 13.06 -7.81 12.52
N ASP A 56 14.13 -7.21 13.02
CA ASP A 56 14.19 -6.54 14.32
C ASP A 56 14.06 -5.01 14.20
N ALA A 57 13.86 -4.47 12.98
CA ALA A 57 13.69 -3.05 12.76
C ALA A 57 12.26 -2.61 13.13
N ASN A 58 12.16 -1.64 14.02
CA ASN A 58 10.88 -1.06 14.40
C ASN A 58 10.30 -0.20 13.27
N PRO A 59 8.97 -0.18 13.08
CA PRO A 59 8.33 0.61 12.04
C PRO A 59 8.71 2.09 12.06
N GLU A 60 8.75 2.71 13.24
CA GLU A 60 9.12 4.11 13.39
C GLU A 60 10.55 4.41 12.90
N CYS A 61 11.50 3.49 13.09
CA CYS A 61 12.86 3.64 12.57
C CYS A 61 12.90 3.56 11.03
N MET A 62 12.08 2.69 10.45
CA MET A 62 11.97 2.59 8.99
C MET A 62 11.33 3.86 8.40
N ILE A 63 10.29 4.39 9.04
CA ILE A 63 9.65 5.65 8.64
C ILE A 63 10.65 6.81 8.78
N GLU A 64 11.30 6.96 9.95
CA GLU A 64 12.33 7.98 10.16
C GLU A 64 13.37 7.98 9.05
N THR A 65 13.89 6.80 8.73
CA THR A 65 14.93 6.64 7.70
C THR A 65 14.49 7.19 6.35
N VAL A 66 13.28 6.85 5.89
CA VAL A 66 12.78 7.34 4.60
C VAL A 66 12.45 8.84 4.66
N LEU A 67 11.92 9.33 5.77
CA LEU A 67 11.63 10.75 5.94
C LEU A 67 12.91 11.60 5.87
N ARG A 68 13.94 11.23 6.61
CA ARG A 68 15.25 11.92 6.58
C ARG A 68 15.88 11.87 5.18
N GLU A 69 15.87 10.70 4.55
CA GLU A 69 16.49 10.56 3.24
C GLU A 69 15.70 11.33 2.16
N THR A 70 14.37 11.41 2.27
CA THR A 70 13.55 12.24 1.36
C THR A 70 13.95 13.71 1.44
N LEU A 71 14.07 14.27 2.64
CA LEU A 71 14.49 15.67 2.82
C LEU A 71 15.90 15.91 2.26
N LYS A 72 16.83 15.02 2.60
CA LYS A 72 18.24 15.14 2.19
C LYS A 72 18.41 15.10 0.67
N ARG A 73 17.78 14.12 -0.01
CA ARG A 73 17.89 13.95 -1.46
C ARG A 73 17.33 15.13 -2.22
N ASN A 74 16.22 15.67 -1.75
CA ASN A 74 15.54 16.78 -2.40
C ASN A 74 15.99 18.15 -1.89
N LYS A 75 16.91 18.20 -0.92
CA LYS A 75 17.40 19.43 -0.28
C LYS A 75 16.26 20.29 0.27
N LEU A 76 15.25 19.63 0.86
CA LEU A 76 14.09 20.28 1.44
C LEU A 76 14.32 20.50 2.95
N GLU A 77 13.82 21.62 3.45
CA GLU A 77 13.70 21.84 4.89
C GLU A 77 12.44 21.16 5.41
N ALA A 78 12.52 20.48 6.55
CA ALA A 78 11.39 19.75 7.14
C ALA A 78 10.14 20.65 7.33
N LYS A 79 10.34 21.94 7.64
CA LYS A 79 9.24 22.90 7.82
C LYS A 79 8.43 23.21 6.56
N THR A 80 8.92 22.85 5.37
CA THR A 80 8.18 23.04 4.12
C THR A 80 7.13 21.95 3.89
N ILE A 81 7.23 20.85 4.61
CA ILE A 81 6.28 19.74 4.52
C ILE A 81 5.11 20.01 5.46
N GLN A 82 3.92 20.11 4.89
CA GLN A 82 2.71 20.47 5.62
C GLN A 82 1.96 19.25 6.14
N GLU A 83 2.01 18.14 5.40
CA GLU A 83 1.28 16.90 5.73
C GLU A 83 2.14 15.67 5.47
N ILE A 84 2.02 14.66 6.33
CA ILE A 84 2.59 13.33 6.18
C ILE A 84 1.47 12.31 6.30
N ILE A 85 1.22 11.52 5.25
CA ILE A 85 0.20 10.46 5.27
C ILE A 85 0.87 9.10 5.04
N PHE A 86 0.69 8.18 5.99
CA PHE A 86 1.23 6.82 5.88
C PHE A 86 0.14 5.76 5.89
N GLY A 87 0.25 4.81 4.97
CA GLY A 87 -0.56 3.60 4.93
C GLY A 87 0.03 2.51 5.83
N ASN A 88 -0.82 1.88 6.62
CA ASN A 88 -0.46 0.69 7.41
C ASN A 88 -1.69 -0.18 7.66
N VAL A 89 -1.49 -1.48 7.74
CA VAL A 89 -2.58 -2.45 7.91
C VAL A 89 -2.59 -3.07 9.30
N MET A 90 -1.44 -3.50 9.79
CA MET A 90 -1.36 -4.41 10.94
C MET A 90 -1.17 -3.73 12.28
N MET A 91 -0.59 -2.54 12.30
CA MET A 91 -0.41 -1.80 13.54
C MET A 91 -1.74 -1.26 14.06
N THR A 92 -1.91 -1.24 15.37
CA THR A 92 -3.07 -0.65 16.03
C THR A 92 -3.24 0.81 15.59
N GLY A 93 -4.47 1.19 15.23
CA GLY A 93 -4.78 2.55 14.76
C GLY A 93 -4.02 2.93 13.49
N ALA A 94 -3.74 1.95 12.62
CA ALA A 94 -2.97 2.12 11.38
C ALA A 94 -1.58 2.74 11.61
N GLY A 95 -1.00 2.54 12.80
CA GLY A 95 0.35 3.01 13.13
C GLY A 95 0.48 4.52 13.29
N LEU A 96 -0.59 5.22 13.67
CA LEU A 96 -0.57 6.68 13.84
C LEU A 96 0.51 7.15 14.83
N TYR A 97 0.60 6.49 15.99
CA TYR A 97 1.61 6.84 17.00
C TYR A 97 3.04 6.64 16.48
N GLN A 98 3.31 5.52 15.83
CA GLN A 98 4.63 5.22 15.25
C GLN A 98 5.00 6.26 14.18
N THR A 99 4.05 6.62 13.31
CA THR A 99 4.27 7.63 12.27
C THR A 99 4.53 9.01 12.88
N ARG A 100 3.75 9.39 13.90
CA ARG A 100 3.95 10.67 14.60
C ARG A 100 5.28 10.74 15.35
N MET A 101 5.67 9.65 16.03
CA MET A 101 6.98 9.57 16.69
C MET A 101 8.13 9.64 15.68
N ALA A 102 8.01 8.92 14.56
CA ALA A 102 9.01 8.94 13.49
C ALA A 102 9.18 10.33 12.86
N GLN A 103 8.10 11.09 12.74
CA GLN A 103 8.16 12.49 12.30
C GLN A 103 9.08 13.31 13.21
N PHE A 104 8.92 13.20 14.53
CA PHE A 104 9.78 13.92 15.47
C PHE A 104 11.21 13.40 15.48
N LEU A 105 11.41 12.08 15.38
CA LEU A 105 12.73 11.49 15.22
C LEU A 105 13.44 12.00 13.95
N ALA A 106 12.70 12.32 12.91
CA ALA A 106 13.22 12.86 11.66
C ALA A 106 13.32 14.41 11.66
N ASP A 107 13.22 15.05 12.83
CA ASP A 107 13.35 16.50 13.07
C ASP A 107 12.31 17.36 12.31
N PHE A 108 11.13 16.80 12.01
CA PHE A 108 10.02 17.60 11.51
C PHE A 108 9.40 18.44 12.64
N PRO A 109 8.91 19.64 12.33
CA PRO A 109 8.23 20.48 13.30
C PRO A 109 6.86 19.92 13.70
N CYS A 110 6.33 20.38 14.83
CA CYS A 110 5.03 19.94 15.32
C CYS A 110 3.85 20.42 14.47
N GLU A 111 4.06 21.47 13.67
CA GLU A 111 3.10 22.04 12.74
C GLU A 111 2.82 21.13 11.54
N THR A 112 3.79 20.29 11.13
CA THR A 112 3.54 19.25 10.12
C THR A 112 2.53 18.27 10.66
N THR A 113 1.39 18.15 10.01
CA THR A 113 0.33 17.23 10.40
C THR A 113 0.63 15.80 9.97
N VAL A 114 0.08 14.82 10.70
CA VAL A 114 0.25 13.40 10.40
C VAL A 114 -1.10 12.71 10.38
N MET A 115 -1.37 11.99 9.34
CA MET A 115 -2.51 11.09 9.22
C MET A 115 -2.03 9.68 8.83
N THR A 116 -2.77 8.67 9.24
CA THR A 116 -2.57 7.31 8.75
C THR A 116 -3.85 6.76 8.17
N VAL A 117 -3.72 5.87 7.20
CA VAL A 117 -4.84 5.28 6.48
C VAL A 117 -4.68 3.76 6.41
N ASN A 118 -5.79 3.07 6.62
CA ASN A 118 -5.89 1.63 6.40
C ASN A 118 -6.97 1.35 5.35
N ARG A 119 -6.55 0.97 4.17
CA ARG A 119 -7.36 0.44 3.07
C ARG A 119 -6.79 -0.91 2.63
N LEU A 120 -6.45 -1.75 3.62
CA LEU A 120 -5.77 -3.02 3.42
C LEU A 120 -4.53 -2.86 2.50
N CYS A 121 -4.27 -3.79 1.60
CA CYS A 121 -3.07 -3.80 0.73
C CYS A 121 -2.93 -2.55 -0.14
N SER A 122 -3.97 -1.73 -0.31
CA SER A 122 -3.92 -0.48 -1.08
C SER A 122 -3.69 0.77 -0.22
N SER A 123 -3.36 0.63 1.07
CA SER A 123 -3.19 1.77 1.98
C SER A 123 -2.12 2.76 1.53
N GLY A 124 -1.00 2.27 1.02
CA GLY A 124 0.06 3.14 0.50
C GLY A 124 -0.38 3.96 -0.71
N LEU A 125 -1.12 3.34 -1.66
CA LEU A 125 -1.70 4.08 -2.78
C LEU A 125 -2.75 5.08 -2.32
N GLN A 126 -3.57 4.70 -1.33
CA GLN A 126 -4.56 5.61 -0.76
C GLN A 126 -3.88 6.85 -0.15
N ALA A 127 -2.78 6.67 0.60
CA ALA A 127 -2.01 7.79 1.13
C ALA A 127 -1.53 8.76 0.04
N VAL A 128 -1.04 8.22 -1.10
CA VAL A 128 -0.64 9.05 -2.25
C VAL A 128 -1.83 9.82 -2.83
N MET A 129 -2.99 9.17 -2.96
CA MET A 129 -4.20 9.80 -3.46
C MET A 129 -4.69 10.92 -2.52
N ASP A 130 -4.61 10.70 -1.21
CA ASP A 130 -5.07 11.67 -0.23
C ASP A 130 -4.19 12.92 -0.24
N VAL A 131 -2.84 12.78 -0.26
CA VAL A 131 -1.93 13.91 -0.42
C VAL A 131 -2.17 14.64 -1.75
N ALA A 132 -2.31 13.90 -2.85
CA ALA A 132 -2.56 14.51 -4.16
C ALA A 132 -3.88 15.29 -4.18
N ASN A 133 -4.93 14.78 -3.55
CA ASN A 133 -6.22 15.46 -3.45
C ASN A 133 -6.12 16.74 -2.61
N GLN A 134 -5.37 16.72 -1.50
CA GLN A 134 -5.16 17.90 -0.67
C GLN A 134 -4.41 19.00 -1.43
N ILE A 135 -3.39 18.63 -2.23
CA ILE A 135 -2.69 19.58 -3.10
C ILE A 135 -3.62 20.13 -4.18
N ALA A 136 -4.34 19.25 -4.89
CA ALA A 136 -5.27 19.65 -5.95
C ALA A 136 -6.40 20.56 -5.47
N THR A 137 -6.75 20.49 -4.19
CA THR A 137 -7.79 21.33 -3.56
C THR A 137 -7.20 22.54 -2.80
N ASN A 138 -5.91 22.82 -2.95
CA ASN A 138 -5.20 23.92 -2.31
C ASN A 138 -5.28 23.90 -0.76
N GLN A 139 -5.33 22.72 -0.14
CA GLN A 139 -5.25 22.58 1.31
C GLN A 139 -3.80 22.59 1.79
N ILE A 140 -2.90 22.02 0.98
CA ILE A 140 -1.46 22.01 1.18
C ILE A 140 -0.75 22.22 -0.17
N ASP A 141 0.50 22.62 -0.12
CA ASP A 141 1.36 22.76 -1.31
C ASP A 141 2.31 21.57 -1.47
N ILE A 142 2.81 21.05 -0.36
CA ILE A 142 3.77 19.94 -0.33
C ILE A 142 3.41 18.97 0.79
N GLY A 143 3.31 17.69 0.44
CA GLY A 143 3.09 16.60 1.39
C GLY A 143 3.96 15.39 1.09
N ILE A 144 4.11 14.52 2.08
CA ILE A 144 4.76 13.22 1.95
C ILE A 144 3.69 12.13 2.10
N ALA A 145 3.60 11.26 1.13
CA ALA A 145 2.79 10.05 1.18
C ALA A 145 3.67 8.81 1.22
N GLY A 146 3.33 7.85 2.05
CA GLY A 146 4.11 6.62 2.17
C GLY A 146 3.32 5.46 2.75
N GLY A 147 4.04 4.46 3.18
CA GLY A 147 3.50 3.32 3.91
C GLY A 147 4.61 2.54 4.59
N VAL A 148 4.27 1.82 5.61
CA VAL A 148 5.18 0.95 6.34
C VAL A 148 4.44 -0.31 6.79
N GLU A 149 5.13 -1.44 6.74
CA GLU A 149 4.62 -2.69 7.29
C GLU A 149 5.76 -3.53 7.85
N SER A 150 5.61 -4.04 9.05
CA SER A 150 6.55 -4.98 9.66
C SER A 150 5.81 -6.26 10.04
N MET A 151 5.77 -7.20 9.11
CA MET A 151 5.17 -8.52 9.35
C MET A 151 6.05 -9.42 10.24
N SER A 152 7.20 -8.93 10.70
CA SER A 152 8.01 -9.59 11.73
C SER A 152 7.53 -9.25 13.13
N GLN A 153 7.05 -8.03 13.36
CA GLN A 153 6.67 -7.53 14.68
C GLN A 153 5.14 -7.49 14.88
N TYR A 154 4.38 -7.44 13.79
CA TYR A 154 2.92 -7.42 13.80
C TYR A 154 2.38 -8.57 12.97
N SER A 155 1.50 -9.36 13.57
CA SER A 155 0.90 -10.51 12.90
C SER A 155 -0.35 -10.11 12.10
N MET A 156 -0.61 -10.79 11.00
CA MET A 156 -1.88 -10.66 10.27
C MET A 156 -3.11 -10.98 11.13
N ASN A 157 -2.92 -11.75 12.18
CA ASN A 157 -4.01 -12.12 13.10
C ASN A 157 -4.30 -11.05 14.15
N ASP A 158 -3.38 -10.10 14.37
CA ASP A 158 -3.55 -9.07 15.42
C ASP A 158 -4.67 -8.09 15.10
N GLY A 159 -4.98 -7.89 13.81
CA GLY A 159 -6.08 -7.02 13.35
C GLY A 159 -7.45 -7.70 13.31
N LEU A 160 -7.50 -9.03 13.40
CA LEU A 160 -8.71 -9.84 13.38
C LEU A 160 -8.76 -10.61 14.70
N ALA A 161 -9.60 -10.18 15.63
CA ALA A 161 -9.92 -10.90 16.85
C ALA A 161 -11.27 -11.62 16.64
N PRO A 162 -11.28 -12.87 16.14
CA PRO A 162 -12.52 -13.58 15.77
C PRO A 162 -13.51 -13.65 16.93
N GLU A 163 -13.01 -13.71 18.15
CA GLU A 163 -13.80 -13.75 19.38
C GLU A 163 -14.56 -12.43 19.67
N LYS A 164 -14.23 -11.35 18.96
CA LYS A 164 -14.91 -10.05 19.05
C LYS A 164 -15.89 -9.80 17.91
N LEU A 165 -15.99 -10.74 16.98
CA LEU A 165 -16.89 -10.62 15.84
C LEU A 165 -18.31 -11.06 16.23
N SER A 166 -19.31 -10.39 15.66
CA SER A 166 -20.71 -10.79 15.81
C SER A 166 -21.03 -12.06 15.05
N ASP A 167 -21.87 -12.93 15.61
CA ASP A 167 -22.34 -14.15 14.97
C ASP A 167 -23.03 -13.87 13.62
N SER A 168 -23.66 -12.71 13.46
CA SER A 168 -24.30 -12.29 12.21
C SER A 168 -23.37 -12.21 11.02
N ILE A 169 -22.04 -12.11 11.23
CA ILE A 169 -21.04 -12.14 10.16
C ILE A 169 -21.05 -13.50 9.46
N PHE A 170 -21.27 -14.59 10.21
CA PHE A 170 -21.27 -15.93 9.67
C PHE A 170 -22.55 -16.27 8.91
N GLU A 171 -23.63 -15.52 9.15
CA GLU A 171 -24.91 -15.64 8.45
C GLU A 171 -24.91 -14.92 7.09
N ASN A 172 -24.05 -13.90 6.93
CA ASN A 172 -23.93 -13.13 5.68
C ASN A 172 -22.72 -13.58 4.86
N GLU A 173 -22.96 -14.08 3.66
CA GLU A 173 -21.91 -14.60 2.79
C GLU A 173 -20.83 -13.56 2.47
N GLY A 174 -21.23 -12.34 2.14
CA GLY A 174 -20.29 -11.25 1.82
C GLY A 174 -19.40 -10.88 3.00
N ALA A 175 -19.98 -10.80 4.20
CA ALA A 175 -19.23 -10.52 5.43
C ALA A 175 -18.28 -11.67 5.78
N ARG A 176 -18.76 -12.92 5.70
CA ARG A 176 -17.94 -14.11 5.96
C ARG A 176 -16.77 -14.23 4.98
N ASN A 177 -16.97 -13.88 3.72
CA ASN A 177 -15.93 -13.92 2.69
C ASN A 177 -14.78 -12.96 2.97
N CYS A 178 -14.97 -11.92 3.77
CA CYS A 178 -13.88 -11.04 4.23
C CYS A 178 -12.86 -11.77 5.13
N LEU A 179 -13.22 -12.93 5.69
CA LEU A 179 -12.34 -13.74 6.53
C LEU A 179 -11.51 -14.76 5.74
N ILE A 180 -11.74 -14.87 4.44
CA ILE A 180 -11.01 -15.82 3.58
C ILE A 180 -9.54 -15.39 3.48
N PRO A 181 -8.60 -16.29 3.82
CA PRO A 181 -7.17 -15.98 3.67
C PRO A 181 -6.79 -15.71 2.22
N MET A 182 -5.85 -14.78 1.98
CA MET A 182 -5.41 -14.39 0.64
C MET A 182 -4.85 -15.56 -0.18
N GLY A 183 -4.19 -16.52 0.46
CA GLY A 183 -3.74 -17.74 -0.19
C GLY A 183 -4.89 -18.52 -0.83
N LEU A 184 -5.99 -18.71 -0.09
CA LEU A 184 -7.18 -19.39 -0.62
C LEU A 184 -7.86 -18.57 -1.74
N THR A 185 -7.89 -17.24 -1.61
CA THR A 185 -8.38 -16.35 -2.68
C THR A 185 -7.57 -16.53 -3.97
N SER A 186 -6.25 -16.66 -3.85
CA SER A 186 -5.35 -16.93 -4.97
C SER A 186 -5.64 -18.29 -5.61
N GLU A 187 -5.84 -19.34 -4.80
CA GLU A 187 -6.21 -20.68 -5.31
C GLU A 187 -7.56 -20.64 -6.04
N ASN A 188 -8.55 -19.94 -5.52
CA ASN A 188 -9.84 -19.76 -6.19
C ASN A 188 -9.69 -19.08 -7.57
N VAL A 189 -8.77 -18.13 -7.70
CA VAL A 189 -8.46 -17.51 -8.99
C VAL A 189 -7.79 -18.51 -9.92
N CYS A 190 -6.83 -19.28 -9.42
CA CYS A 190 -6.16 -20.32 -10.21
C CYS A 190 -7.14 -21.35 -10.72
N GLU A 191 -8.05 -21.84 -9.88
CA GLU A 191 -9.10 -22.78 -10.26
C GLU A 191 -10.03 -22.17 -11.31
N LYS A 192 -10.55 -20.97 -11.06
CA LYS A 192 -11.48 -20.28 -11.97
C LYS A 192 -10.90 -20.08 -13.38
N TYR A 193 -9.60 -19.78 -13.50
CA TYR A 193 -8.93 -19.54 -14.77
C TYR A 193 -8.13 -20.73 -15.28
N GLY A 194 -8.11 -21.84 -14.55
CA GLY A 194 -7.39 -23.06 -14.89
C GLY A 194 -5.88 -22.87 -14.96
N LEU A 195 -5.30 -22.03 -14.08
CA LEU A 195 -3.88 -21.83 -13.97
C LEU A 195 -3.23 -22.96 -13.19
N LYS A 196 -2.06 -23.39 -13.62
CA LYS A 196 -1.28 -24.41 -12.95
C LYS A 196 -0.09 -23.78 -12.23
N ARG A 197 0.49 -24.53 -11.32
CA ARG A 197 1.69 -24.11 -10.58
C ARG A 197 2.83 -23.71 -11.52
N GLU A 198 3.02 -24.48 -12.60
CA GLU A 198 4.06 -24.21 -13.60
C GLU A 198 3.86 -22.87 -14.30
N ASP A 199 2.59 -22.48 -14.54
CA ASP A 199 2.27 -21.18 -15.16
C ASP A 199 2.65 -20.02 -14.22
N LEU A 200 2.43 -20.18 -12.91
CA LEU A 200 2.77 -19.18 -11.89
C LEU A 200 4.29 -19.05 -11.72
N ASP A 201 5.00 -20.18 -11.63
CA ASP A 201 6.45 -20.21 -11.47
C ASP A 201 7.17 -19.65 -12.70
N GLN A 202 6.61 -19.85 -13.90
CA GLN A 202 7.15 -19.28 -15.14
C GLN A 202 6.96 -17.76 -15.21
N PHE A 203 5.87 -17.24 -14.60
CA PHE A 203 5.59 -15.81 -14.58
C PHE A 203 6.46 -15.06 -13.57
N ALA A 204 6.78 -15.68 -12.42
CA ALA A 204 7.56 -15.08 -11.34
C ALA A 204 9.05 -14.97 -11.65
#